data_902b1e074ecb805af556f3d650802afe
#
_entry.id   902b1e074ecb805af556f3d650802afe
#
_cell.length_a   1.000
_cell.length_b   1.000
_cell.length_c   1.000
_cell.angle_alpha   90.00
_cell.angle_beta   90.00
_cell.angle_gamma   90.00
#
_symmetry.space_group_name_H-M   'P 1'
#
loop_
_entity.id
_entity.type
_entity.pdbx_description
1 polymer ?
#
loop_
_entity_poly.entity_id
_entity_poly.type
_entity_poly.pdbx_seq_one_letter_code
_entity_poly.pdbx_strand_id
1 'polypeptide(L)'
;MNAINLKCASSFRPLPEIAKEEAFALKGGTAINLFYRDFPRLSVDIDLTYLPLKPRNEALEEINMTLDRLGDAIPKRCRVTSQRIAGGSGNETRLLIRKDRVEVKIETTPVGRGTVHQPELRKVTEAVEDEYGFAEIPVVAFPDLFGGKLVAALDRQHPRDLYDIRLLYDNEGITDELVRTFLIYVAMSGRPMHEILKPSLKPLEADYTREFQGMTEVDIPLKELEETRLRLIDNLKARLREPEQRFLLTLHDGEPDFNAIGLPQAEDLPAVKWKVLNLRKLRESNPAETCAAARGA
;
A
#
# COMPACT_ATOMS: atom_id res chain seq x y z
N MET A 1 2.18 21.90 -21.64
CA MET A 1 2.34 20.75 -20.73
C MET A 1 0.99 20.55 -20.04
N ASN A 2 0.36 19.38 -20.20
CA ASN A 2 -0.96 19.11 -19.63
C ASN A 2 -0.83 19.09 -18.08
N ALA A 3 -1.90 19.41 -17.34
CA ALA A 3 -1.90 19.42 -15.86
C ALA A 3 -1.48 18.05 -15.26
N ILE A 4 -1.74 16.95 -15.97
CA ILE A 4 -1.29 15.60 -15.64
C ILE A 4 0.24 15.53 -15.66
N ASN A 5 0.89 15.92 -16.76
CA ASN A 5 2.34 15.88 -16.90
C ASN A 5 3.07 16.78 -15.88
N LEU A 6 2.49 17.91 -15.49
CA LEU A 6 3.07 18.78 -14.47
C LEU A 6 3.07 18.13 -13.08
N LYS A 7 1.98 17.44 -12.72
CA LYS A 7 1.87 16.71 -11.45
C LYS A 7 2.80 15.49 -11.42
N CYS A 8 2.92 14.76 -12.53
CA CYS A 8 3.82 13.62 -12.68
C CYS A 8 5.28 14.02 -12.52
N ALA A 9 5.73 15.05 -13.24
CA ALA A 9 7.07 15.59 -13.10
C ALA A 9 7.37 16.05 -11.66
N SER A 10 6.36 16.49 -10.92
CA SER A 10 6.50 16.92 -9.52
C SER A 10 6.67 15.78 -8.55
N SER A 11 6.00 14.62 -8.76
CA SER A 11 6.20 13.42 -7.94
C SER A 11 7.50 12.67 -8.28
N PHE A 12 7.98 12.78 -9.50
CA PHE A 12 9.25 12.18 -9.94
C PHE A 12 10.49 12.87 -9.35
N ARG A 13 10.51 14.21 -9.35
CA ARG A 13 11.68 15.00 -8.94
C ARG A 13 12.27 14.70 -7.55
N PRO A 14 11.48 14.36 -6.51
CA PRO A 14 11.99 14.00 -5.19
C PRO A 14 12.68 12.63 -5.12
N LEU A 15 12.36 11.69 -6.04
CA LEU A 15 12.81 10.32 -5.98
C LEU A 15 14.32 10.13 -5.82
N PRO A 16 15.20 10.90 -6.53
CA PRO A 16 16.65 10.75 -6.34
C PRO A 16 17.16 11.17 -4.96
N GLU A 17 16.45 12.02 -4.22
CA GLU A 17 16.79 12.34 -2.82
C GLU A 17 16.28 11.25 -1.89
N ILE A 18 15.08 10.73 -2.14
CA ILE A 18 14.50 9.62 -1.37
C ILE A 18 15.34 8.35 -1.53
N ALA A 19 15.89 8.09 -2.72
CA ALA A 19 16.74 6.95 -3.00
C ALA A 19 18.01 6.86 -2.13
N LYS A 20 18.44 7.97 -1.53
CA LYS A 20 19.59 8.01 -0.62
C LYS A 20 19.27 7.52 0.79
N GLU A 21 18.00 7.38 1.11
CA GLU A 21 17.51 6.99 2.43
C GLU A 21 17.26 5.48 2.47
N GLU A 22 18.31 4.70 2.72
CA GLU A 22 18.32 3.22 2.68
C GLU A 22 17.29 2.55 3.62
N ALA A 23 16.84 3.27 4.65
CA ALA A 23 15.82 2.78 5.58
C ALA A 23 14.41 2.74 4.98
N PHE A 24 14.21 3.18 3.73
CA PHE A 24 12.90 3.27 3.11
C PHE A 24 12.84 2.57 1.75
N ALA A 25 11.66 2.00 1.46
CA ALA A 25 11.30 1.54 0.15
C ALA A 25 10.01 2.23 -0.32
N LEU A 26 9.95 2.53 -1.61
CA LEU A 26 8.76 3.10 -2.26
C LEU A 26 7.68 2.03 -2.36
N LYS A 27 6.42 2.43 -2.11
CA LYS A 27 5.22 1.61 -2.29
C LYS A 27 4.09 2.41 -2.93
N GLY A 28 2.90 1.82 -2.99
CA GLY A 28 1.67 2.51 -3.38
C GLY A 28 1.54 2.78 -4.88
N GLY A 29 0.66 3.71 -5.22
CA GLY A 29 0.32 3.99 -6.62
C GLY A 29 1.48 4.54 -7.44
N THR A 30 2.35 5.35 -6.84
CA THR A 30 3.53 5.90 -7.52
C THR A 30 4.55 4.82 -7.84
N ALA A 31 4.75 3.82 -6.96
CA ALA A 31 5.57 2.66 -7.25
C ALA A 31 5.02 1.86 -8.45
N ILE A 32 3.71 1.59 -8.47
CA ILE A 32 3.06 0.88 -9.59
C ILE A 32 3.25 1.66 -10.89
N ASN A 33 2.93 2.95 -10.89
CA ASN A 33 2.92 3.77 -12.11
C ASN A 33 4.29 3.98 -12.73
N LEU A 34 5.33 4.15 -11.92
CA LEU A 34 6.66 4.53 -12.42
C LEU A 34 7.60 3.34 -12.64
N PHE A 35 7.39 2.22 -11.94
CA PHE A 35 8.34 1.10 -11.90
C PHE A 35 7.79 -0.22 -12.45
N TYR A 36 6.47 -0.31 -12.65
CA TYR A 36 5.81 -1.50 -13.19
C TYR A 36 4.93 -1.20 -14.39
N ARG A 37 4.57 0.09 -14.60
CA ARG A 37 3.68 0.54 -15.68
C ARG A 37 4.24 1.82 -16.29
N ASP A 38 3.80 2.13 -17.50
CA ASP A 38 4.21 3.32 -18.25
C ASP A 38 3.30 4.50 -17.94
N PHE A 39 3.13 4.78 -16.64
CA PHE A 39 2.32 5.89 -16.16
C PHE A 39 0.84 5.89 -16.60
N PRO A 40 0.08 4.80 -16.45
CA PRO A 40 -1.26 4.63 -17.02
C PRO A 40 -2.30 5.54 -16.39
N ARG A 41 -2.04 6.09 -15.20
CA ARG A 41 -2.92 7.02 -14.49
C ARG A 41 -2.15 8.01 -13.62
N LEU A 42 -2.80 9.12 -13.27
CA LEU A 42 -2.23 10.08 -12.35
C LEU A 42 -2.05 9.48 -10.94
N SER A 43 -0.83 9.60 -10.40
CA SER A 43 -0.49 9.38 -8.99
C SER A 43 0.49 10.45 -8.54
N VAL A 44 0.17 11.11 -7.43
CA VAL A 44 0.93 12.28 -6.97
C VAL A 44 1.52 12.10 -5.57
N ASP A 45 1.02 11.16 -4.79
CA ASP A 45 1.53 10.88 -3.46
C ASP A 45 2.71 9.90 -3.53
N ILE A 46 3.71 10.09 -2.68
CA ILE A 46 4.87 9.22 -2.52
C ILE A 46 4.73 8.49 -1.20
N ASP A 47 4.35 7.22 -1.28
CA ASP A 47 4.17 6.37 -0.13
C ASP A 47 5.45 5.59 0.15
N LEU A 48 5.98 5.70 1.38
CA LEU A 48 7.19 5.02 1.81
C LEU A 48 6.90 3.98 2.89
N THR A 49 7.59 2.86 2.85
CA THR A 49 7.65 1.88 3.93
C THR A 49 9.00 2.01 4.63
N TYR A 50 8.98 2.20 5.95
CA TYR A 50 10.17 2.10 6.77
C TYR A 50 10.52 0.63 6.97
N LEU A 51 11.73 0.23 6.57
CA LEU A 51 12.14 -1.17 6.48
C LEU A 51 12.60 -1.80 7.80
N PRO A 52 13.40 -1.13 8.65
CA PRO A 52 13.92 -1.77 9.85
C PRO A 52 12.83 -2.14 10.86
N LEU A 53 12.98 -3.29 11.51
CA LEU A 53 12.08 -3.79 12.56
C LEU A 53 12.49 -3.34 13.96
N LYS A 54 12.89 -2.07 14.09
CA LYS A 54 13.29 -1.47 15.37
C LYS A 54 12.11 -1.28 16.33
N PRO A 55 12.35 -1.14 17.65
CA PRO A 55 11.34 -0.71 18.60
C PRO A 55 10.63 0.57 18.14
N ARG A 56 9.36 0.72 18.55
CA ARG A 56 8.49 1.80 18.01
C ARG A 56 9.10 3.19 18.18
N ASN A 57 9.69 3.49 19.35
CA ASN A 57 10.22 4.83 19.63
C ASN A 57 11.44 5.14 18.76
N GLU A 58 12.38 4.20 18.65
CA GLU A 58 13.56 4.32 17.79
C GLU A 58 13.19 4.47 16.33
N ALA A 59 12.22 3.67 15.86
CA ALA A 59 11.73 3.76 14.48
C ALA A 59 11.07 5.12 14.20
N LEU A 60 10.27 5.66 15.12
CA LEU A 60 9.64 6.97 14.96
C LEU A 60 10.68 8.09 14.94
N GLU A 61 11.71 8.02 15.78
CA GLU A 61 12.80 8.98 15.79
C GLU A 61 13.56 8.98 14.45
N GLU A 62 13.93 7.79 13.95
CA GLU A 62 14.63 7.66 12.67
C GLU A 62 13.75 8.12 11.48
N ILE A 63 12.46 7.78 11.48
CA ILE A 63 11.50 8.27 10.48
C ILE A 63 11.46 9.80 10.49
N ASN A 64 11.36 10.42 11.67
CA ASN A 64 11.33 11.88 11.78
C ASN A 64 12.62 12.53 11.30
N MET A 65 13.77 12.02 11.73
CA MET A 65 15.08 12.52 11.28
C MET A 65 15.24 12.41 9.76
N THR A 66 14.76 11.33 9.16
CA THR A 66 14.82 11.15 7.72
C THR A 66 13.90 12.13 6.98
N LEU A 67 12.67 12.30 7.46
CA LEU A 67 11.75 13.26 6.86
C LEU A 67 12.26 14.71 7.00
N ASP A 68 13.00 15.04 8.06
CA ASP A 68 13.66 16.35 8.21
C ASP A 68 14.79 16.51 7.19
N ARG A 69 15.67 15.48 7.03
CA ARG A 69 16.72 15.50 5.98
C ARG A 69 16.12 15.67 4.58
N LEU A 70 15.06 14.93 4.26
CA LEU A 70 14.35 15.08 2.99
C LEU A 70 13.72 16.47 2.83
N GLY A 71 13.15 17.00 3.93
CA GLY A 71 12.59 18.34 3.99
C GLY A 71 13.60 19.45 3.68
N ASP A 72 14.86 19.22 4.01
CA ASP A 72 15.98 20.14 3.71
C ASP A 72 16.61 19.92 2.34
N ALA A 73 16.72 18.65 1.90
CA ALA A 73 17.43 18.29 0.67
C ALA A 73 16.56 18.54 -0.60
N ILE A 74 15.30 18.13 -0.57
CA ILE A 74 14.40 18.23 -1.73
C ILE A 74 14.20 19.69 -2.21
N PRO A 75 13.96 20.70 -1.34
CA PRO A 75 13.84 22.10 -1.76
C PRO A 75 15.09 22.62 -2.48
N LYS A 76 16.27 22.27 -1.99
CA LYS A 76 17.55 22.72 -2.57
C LYS A 76 17.75 22.18 -3.98
N ARG A 77 17.36 20.90 -4.21
CA ARG A 77 17.52 20.25 -5.51
C ARG A 77 16.40 20.61 -6.50
N CYS A 78 15.16 20.58 -6.02
CA CYS A 78 13.98 20.66 -6.89
C CYS A 78 13.40 22.07 -7.06
N ARG A 79 13.91 23.07 -6.32
CA ARG A 79 13.38 24.45 -6.26
C ARG A 79 11.88 24.45 -5.91
N VAL A 80 11.57 23.82 -4.80
CA VAL A 80 10.22 23.66 -4.23
C VAL A 80 10.22 24.14 -2.78
N THR A 81 9.06 24.26 -2.15
CA THR A 81 8.94 24.41 -0.70
C THR A 81 8.58 23.09 -0.08
N SER A 82 9.00 22.87 1.17
CA SER A 82 8.64 21.71 1.97
C SER A 82 8.06 22.13 3.30
N GLN A 83 7.13 21.33 3.84
CA GLN A 83 6.53 21.55 5.14
C GLN A 83 6.20 20.20 5.78
N ARG A 84 6.60 20.01 7.04
CA ARG A 84 6.15 18.88 7.85
C ARG A 84 4.67 19.08 8.22
N ILE A 85 3.88 18.01 8.11
CA ILE A 85 2.48 18.02 8.51
C ILE A 85 2.18 16.84 9.43
N ALA A 86 1.33 17.07 10.44
CA ALA A 86 0.90 16.03 11.36
C ALA A 86 0.12 14.93 10.64
N GLY A 87 0.44 13.68 10.93
CA GLY A 87 -0.38 12.53 10.58
C GLY A 87 -1.60 12.42 11.50
N GLY A 88 -2.60 11.61 11.10
CA GLY A 88 -3.85 11.45 11.84
C GLY A 88 -3.74 10.93 13.28
N SER A 89 -2.57 10.48 13.72
CA SER A 89 -2.25 10.05 15.10
C SER A 89 -1.40 11.04 15.88
N GLY A 90 -1.26 12.30 15.41
CA GLY A 90 -0.42 13.33 16.05
C GLY A 90 1.08 13.19 15.76
N ASN A 91 1.53 12.17 15.03
CA ASN A 91 2.92 12.05 14.59
C ASN A 91 3.09 12.76 13.24
N GLU A 92 4.18 13.53 13.12
CA GLU A 92 4.52 14.23 11.86
C GLU A 92 5.22 13.28 10.88
N THR A 93 4.49 12.28 10.39
CA THR A 93 5.03 11.26 9.45
C THR A 93 4.79 11.64 7.98
N ARG A 94 4.54 12.92 7.71
CA ARG A 94 4.25 13.45 6.38
C ARG A 94 5.09 14.67 6.07
N LEU A 95 5.56 14.73 4.83
CA LEU A 95 6.22 15.90 4.27
C LEU A 95 5.42 16.35 3.04
N LEU A 96 4.94 17.61 3.06
CA LEU A 96 4.26 18.22 1.94
C LEU A 96 5.25 19.04 1.13
N ILE A 97 5.33 18.76 -0.17
CA ILE A 97 6.18 19.46 -1.12
C ILE A 97 5.29 20.26 -2.05
N ARG A 98 5.60 21.55 -2.23
CA ARG A 98 4.81 22.47 -3.08
C ARG A 98 5.67 23.13 -4.12
N LYS A 99 5.15 23.16 -5.34
CA LYS A 99 5.65 23.95 -6.44
C LYS A 99 4.49 24.55 -7.21
N ASP A 100 4.39 25.86 -7.25
CA ASP A 100 3.29 26.59 -7.88
C ASP A 100 1.94 26.13 -7.32
N ARG A 101 1.10 25.51 -8.16
CA ARG A 101 -0.22 24.95 -7.79
C ARG A 101 -0.20 23.43 -7.56
N VAL A 102 0.98 22.81 -7.59
CA VAL A 102 1.10 21.37 -7.42
C VAL A 102 1.62 21.05 -6.03
N GLU A 103 0.93 20.15 -5.37
CA GLU A 103 1.32 19.57 -4.08
C GLU A 103 1.62 18.08 -4.27
N VAL A 104 2.71 17.62 -3.65
CA VAL A 104 3.10 16.21 -3.55
C VAL A 104 3.29 15.89 -2.09
N LYS A 105 2.66 14.85 -1.62
CA LYS A 105 2.79 14.39 -0.25
C LYS A 105 3.70 13.18 -0.20
N ILE A 106 4.76 13.25 0.62
CA ILE A 106 5.57 12.09 1.00
C ILE A 106 5.06 11.62 2.35
N GLU A 107 4.67 10.36 2.42
CA GLU A 107 4.01 9.79 3.60
C GLU A 107 4.64 8.46 4.00
N THR A 108 4.78 8.22 5.29
CA THR A 108 5.15 6.92 5.84
C THR A 108 4.23 6.52 6.99
N THR A 109 3.98 5.23 7.14
CA THR A 109 3.10 4.69 8.20
C THR A 109 3.95 4.20 9.37
N PRO A 110 3.75 4.71 10.59
CA PRO A 110 4.54 4.30 11.75
C PRO A 110 4.22 2.88 12.25
N VAL A 111 3.10 2.29 11.84
CA VAL A 111 2.66 0.94 12.24
C VAL A 111 3.04 -0.10 11.19
N GLY A 112 2.74 0.16 9.92
CA GLY A 112 3.05 -0.73 8.80
C GLY A 112 4.51 -0.65 8.38
N ARG A 113 5.43 -1.06 9.27
CA ARG A 113 6.87 -1.10 9.07
C ARG A 113 7.31 -2.50 8.67
N GLY A 114 8.41 -2.57 7.93
CA GLY A 114 8.90 -3.82 7.35
C GLY A 114 8.08 -4.29 6.15
N THR A 115 8.56 -5.33 5.52
CA THR A 115 7.95 -5.99 4.37
C THR A 115 8.02 -7.50 4.55
N VAL A 116 7.16 -8.25 3.89
CA VAL A 116 7.19 -9.74 3.91
C VAL A 116 8.38 -10.25 3.12
N HIS A 117 8.64 -9.63 1.96
CA HIS A 117 9.73 -9.96 1.05
C HIS A 117 10.77 -8.84 1.05
N GLN A 118 12.00 -9.15 0.65
CA GLN A 118 13.06 -8.14 0.54
C GLN A 118 12.70 -7.12 -0.55
N PRO A 119 12.85 -5.82 -0.30
CA PRO A 119 12.69 -4.79 -1.31
C PRO A 119 13.69 -4.99 -2.46
N GLU A 120 13.30 -4.55 -3.65
CA GLU A 120 14.10 -4.63 -4.86
C GLU A 120 14.59 -3.23 -5.26
N LEU A 121 15.86 -3.11 -5.63
CA LEU A 121 16.34 -1.91 -6.29
C LEU A 121 15.83 -1.92 -7.73
N ARG A 122 14.95 -0.97 -8.06
CA ARG A 122 14.30 -0.92 -9.38
C ARG A 122 14.54 0.41 -10.07
N LYS A 123 14.72 0.32 -11.40
CA LYS A 123 14.71 1.47 -12.29
C LYS A 123 13.29 1.76 -12.74
N VAL A 124 13.00 3.02 -13.01
CA VAL A 124 11.76 3.40 -13.70
C VAL A 124 11.68 2.72 -15.06
N THR A 125 10.47 2.59 -15.61
CA THR A 125 10.28 2.02 -16.95
C THR A 125 10.92 2.93 -18.02
N GLU A 126 11.25 2.37 -19.19
CA GLU A 126 11.88 3.12 -20.29
C GLU A 126 11.05 4.34 -20.70
N ALA A 127 9.73 4.19 -20.82
CA ALA A 127 8.84 5.29 -21.17
C ALA A 127 8.84 6.41 -20.12
N VAL A 128 8.93 6.07 -18.83
CA VAL A 128 9.06 7.05 -17.74
C VAL A 128 10.42 7.72 -17.75
N GLU A 129 11.49 6.98 -18.04
CA GLU A 129 12.85 7.51 -18.15
C GLU A 129 12.97 8.51 -19.28
N ASP A 130 12.41 8.20 -20.45
CA ASP A 130 12.41 9.08 -21.63
C ASP A 130 11.69 10.40 -21.37
N GLU A 131 10.60 10.38 -20.59
CA GLU A 131 9.80 11.59 -20.34
C GLU A 131 10.25 12.39 -19.12
N TYR A 132 10.64 11.72 -18.02
CA TYR A 132 10.93 12.38 -16.73
C TYR A 132 12.39 12.27 -16.30
N GLY A 133 13.18 11.38 -16.92
CA GLY A 133 14.57 11.10 -16.61
C GLY A 133 14.77 9.84 -15.77
N PHE A 134 16.02 9.49 -15.51
CA PHE A 134 16.43 8.31 -14.78
C PHE A 134 16.14 8.43 -13.27
N ALA A 135 15.57 7.39 -12.69
CA ALA A 135 15.53 7.17 -11.25
C ALA A 135 15.63 5.67 -10.94
N GLU A 136 16.42 5.36 -9.91
CA GLU A 136 16.56 4.01 -9.34
C GLU A 136 16.43 4.12 -7.82
N ILE A 137 15.51 3.33 -7.23
CA ILE A 137 15.15 3.44 -5.81
C ILE A 137 14.75 2.05 -5.27
N PRO A 138 14.97 1.75 -3.98
CA PRO A 138 14.34 0.59 -3.35
C PRO A 138 12.81 0.67 -3.44
N VAL A 139 12.21 -0.35 -4.04
CA VAL A 139 10.75 -0.52 -4.14
C VAL A 139 10.37 -1.79 -3.38
N VAL A 140 9.28 -1.79 -2.65
CA VAL A 140 8.78 -3.02 -2.02
C VAL A 140 8.57 -4.09 -3.09
N ALA A 141 8.86 -5.35 -2.77
CA ALA A 141 8.72 -6.46 -3.69
C ALA A 141 7.30 -6.54 -4.27
N PHE A 142 7.16 -7.08 -5.47
CA PHE A 142 5.88 -7.17 -6.18
C PHE A 142 4.75 -7.75 -5.31
N PRO A 143 4.93 -8.86 -4.55
CA PRO A 143 3.87 -9.40 -3.71
C PRO A 143 3.48 -8.47 -2.56
N ASP A 144 4.43 -7.70 -1.98
CA ASP A 144 4.15 -6.69 -0.96
C ASP A 144 3.39 -5.50 -1.53
N LEU A 145 3.81 -5.02 -2.70
CA LEU A 145 3.19 -3.87 -3.37
C LEU A 145 1.72 -4.15 -3.69
N PHE A 146 1.46 -5.27 -4.35
CA PHE A 146 0.12 -5.64 -4.75
C PHE A 146 -0.69 -6.28 -3.61
N GLY A 147 -0.07 -6.96 -2.63
CA GLY A 147 -0.75 -7.42 -1.43
C GLY A 147 -1.39 -6.28 -0.66
N GLY A 148 -0.65 -5.18 -0.45
CA GLY A 148 -1.19 -3.95 0.12
C GLY A 148 -2.26 -3.29 -0.76
N LYS A 149 -2.11 -3.35 -2.10
CA LYS A 149 -3.08 -2.83 -3.06
C LYS A 149 -4.39 -3.64 -3.05
N LEU A 150 -4.33 -4.96 -2.93
CA LEU A 150 -5.52 -5.81 -2.79
C LEU A 150 -6.33 -5.44 -1.54
N VAL A 151 -5.67 -5.27 -0.39
CA VAL A 151 -6.33 -4.82 0.84
C VAL A 151 -6.99 -3.45 0.63
N ALA A 152 -6.29 -2.49 0.03
CA ALA A 152 -6.82 -1.16 -0.22
C ALA A 152 -8.05 -1.20 -1.16
N ALA A 153 -7.99 -2.02 -2.23
CA ALA A 153 -9.08 -2.18 -3.18
C ALA A 153 -10.34 -2.79 -2.55
N LEU A 154 -10.20 -3.69 -1.59
CA LEU A 154 -11.31 -4.30 -0.87
C LEU A 154 -11.87 -3.41 0.25
N ASP A 155 -11.00 -2.73 1.00
CA ASP A 155 -11.40 -1.85 2.12
C ASP A 155 -12.00 -0.54 1.63
N ARG A 156 -11.27 0.23 0.83
CA ARG A 156 -11.71 1.53 0.34
C ARG A 156 -12.66 1.43 -0.84
N GLN A 157 -12.44 0.44 -1.70
CA GLN A 157 -13.15 0.23 -2.97
C GLN A 157 -13.06 1.48 -3.87
N HIS A 158 -11.92 2.20 -3.83
CA HIS A 158 -11.73 3.41 -4.59
C HIS A 158 -11.43 3.10 -6.07
N PRO A 159 -11.99 3.82 -7.04
CA PRO A 159 -11.77 3.59 -8.48
C PRO A 159 -10.30 3.48 -8.90
N ARG A 160 -9.40 4.28 -8.31
CA ARG A 160 -7.94 4.19 -8.57
C ARG A 160 -7.35 2.86 -8.15
N ASP A 161 -7.80 2.30 -7.02
CA ASP A 161 -7.30 1.01 -6.55
C ASP A 161 -7.83 -0.12 -7.43
N LEU A 162 -9.10 -0.05 -7.82
CA LEU A 162 -9.72 -1.03 -8.73
C LEU A 162 -9.07 -0.98 -10.13
N TYR A 163 -8.69 0.19 -10.61
CA TYR A 163 -7.96 0.34 -11.86
C TYR A 163 -6.59 -0.34 -11.80
N ASP A 164 -5.83 -0.15 -10.72
CA ASP A 164 -4.56 -0.84 -10.52
C ASP A 164 -4.73 -2.38 -10.51
N ILE A 165 -5.84 -2.87 -9.93
CA ILE A 165 -6.17 -4.31 -9.93
C ILE A 165 -6.58 -4.78 -11.33
N ARG A 166 -7.29 -3.97 -12.11
CA ARG A 166 -7.58 -4.29 -13.51
C ARG A 166 -6.29 -4.48 -14.29
N LEU A 167 -5.35 -3.55 -14.17
CA LEU A 167 -4.04 -3.66 -14.80
C LEU A 167 -3.23 -4.87 -14.29
N LEU A 168 -3.34 -5.23 -13.03
CA LEU A 168 -2.75 -6.46 -12.50
C LEU A 168 -3.30 -7.69 -13.21
N TYR A 169 -4.62 -7.76 -13.45
CA TYR A 169 -5.22 -8.86 -14.20
C TYR A 169 -4.79 -8.91 -15.67
N ASP A 170 -4.57 -7.76 -16.27
CA ASP A 170 -4.19 -7.66 -17.68
C ASP A 170 -2.70 -8.03 -17.91
N ASN A 171 -1.86 -7.97 -16.85
CA ASN A 171 -0.42 -8.22 -16.95
C ASN A 171 0.00 -9.50 -16.22
N GLU A 172 0.17 -9.46 -14.89
CA GLU A 172 0.75 -10.58 -14.12
C GLU A 172 -0.31 -11.56 -13.56
N GLY A 173 -1.53 -11.07 -13.35
CA GLY A 173 -2.58 -11.80 -12.67
C GLY A 173 -2.33 -11.94 -11.15
N ILE A 174 -3.20 -12.71 -10.49
CA ILE A 174 -3.08 -13.00 -9.07
C ILE A 174 -2.46 -14.37 -8.88
N THR A 175 -1.23 -14.43 -8.37
CA THR A 175 -0.50 -15.67 -8.07
C THR A 175 -0.82 -16.17 -6.65
N ASP A 176 -0.50 -17.43 -6.35
CA ASP A 176 -0.67 -17.98 -5.00
C ASP A 176 0.26 -17.28 -3.98
N GLU A 177 1.46 -16.89 -4.38
CA GLU A 177 2.38 -16.07 -3.56
C GLU A 177 1.75 -14.73 -3.21
N LEU A 178 1.16 -14.04 -4.20
CA LEU A 178 0.47 -12.78 -3.96
C LEU A 178 -0.71 -12.95 -3.00
N VAL A 179 -1.48 -14.03 -3.12
CA VAL A 179 -2.60 -14.32 -2.19
C VAL A 179 -2.08 -14.50 -0.76
N ARG A 180 -1.02 -15.28 -0.56
CA ARG A 180 -0.43 -15.49 0.76
C ARG A 180 0.12 -14.20 1.36
N THR A 181 0.80 -13.39 0.57
CA THR A 181 1.26 -12.06 1.00
C THR A 181 0.09 -11.14 1.31
N PHE A 182 -0.97 -11.13 0.49
CA PHE A 182 -2.21 -10.41 0.78
C PHE A 182 -2.79 -10.77 2.15
N LEU A 183 -2.81 -12.04 2.55
CA LEU A 183 -3.29 -12.46 3.88
C LEU A 183 -2.45 -11.86 5.02
N ILE A 184 -1.15 -11.71 4.84
CA ILE A 184 -0.32 -10.97 5.81
C ILE A 184 -0.74 -9.49 5.86
N TYR A 185 -1.01 -8.85 4.72
CA TYR A 185 -1.50 -7.47 4.70
C TYR A 185 -2.91 -7.34 5.31
N VAL A 186 -3.78 -8.35 5.21
CA VAL A 186 -5.03 -8.43 5.97
C VAL A 186 -4.75 -8.48 7.48
N ALA A 187 -3.77 -9.29 7.91
CA ALA A 187 -3.34 -9.34 9.30
C ALA A 187 -2.70 -8.03 9.79
N MET A 188 -2.08 -7.25 8.90
CA MET A 188 -1.53 -5.92 9.23
C MET A 188 -2.59 -4.82 9.28
N SER A 189 -3.78 -5.04 8.70
CA SER A 189 -4.85 -4.05 8.65
C SER A 189 -5.50 -3.81 10.02
N GLY A 190 -5.88 -2.56 10.29
CA GLY A 190 -6.71 -2.22 11.45
C GLY A 190 -8.16 -2.69 11.37
N ARG A 191 -8.63 -3.08 10.17
CA ARG A 191 -9.98 -3.59 9.94
C ARG A 191 -10.15 -5.02 10.44
N PRO A 192 -11.35 -5.44 10.84
CA PRO A 192 -11.70 -6.84 11.01
C PRO A 192 -11.47 -7.63 9.71
N MET A 193 -10.89 -8.83 9.80
CA MET A 193 -10.54 -9.64 8.63
C MET A 193 -11.74 -9.94 7.73
N HIS A 194 -12.88 -10.27 8.34
CA HIS A 194 -14.11 -10.60 7.60
C HIS A 194 -14.65 -9.42 6.77
N GLU A 195 -14.44 -8.17 7.21
CA GLU A 195 -14.84 -6.99 6.44
C GLU A 195 -14.00 -6.79 5.18
N ILE A 196 -12.74 -7.24 5.19
CA ILE A 196 -11.85 -7.19 4.01
C ILE A 196 -12.13 -8.38 3.09
N LEU A 197 -12.28 -9.58 3.65
CA LEU A 197 -12.47 -10.81 2.87
C LEU A 197 -13.86 -10.92 2.26
N LYS A 198 -14.87 -10.30 2.89
CA LYS A 198 -16.26 -10.23 2.43
C LYS A 198 -16.76 -8.79 2.55
N PRO A 199 -16.28 -7.88 1.71
CA PRO A 199 -16.61 -6.47 1.83
C PRO A 199 -18.06 -6.19 1.41
N SER A 200 -18.73 -5.30 2.14
CA SER A 200 -19.97 -4.70 1.68
C SER A 200 -19.70 -3.76 0.50
N LEU A 201 -20.41 -3.93 -0.61
CA LEU A 201 -20.20 -3.15 -1.83
C LEU A 201 -20.59 -1.68 -1.59
N LYS A 202 -19.65 -0.78 -1.89
CA LYS A 202 -19.85 0.68 -1.82
C LYS A 202 -20.25 1.23 -3.20
N PRO A 203 -21.10 2.27 -3.26
CA PRO A 203 -21.33 3.00 -4.51
C PRO A 203 -20.02 3.65 -4.98
N LEU A 204 -19.69 3.55 -6.27
CA LEU A 204 -18.44 4.07 -6.84
C LEU A 204 -18.63 5.37 -7.64
N GLU A 205 -19.85 5.73 -8.00
CA GLU A 205 -20.17 6.79 -8.98
C GLU A 205 -19.61 8.15 -8.55
N ALA A 206 -19.75 8.49 -7.25
CA ALA A 206 -19.31 9.78 -6.75
C ALA A 206 -17.78 9.91 -6.77
N ASP A 207 -17.06 8.86 -6.34
CA ASP A 207 -15.60 8.85 -6.32
C ASP A 207 -15.04 8.70 -7.74
N TYR A 208 -15.74 7.93 -8.61
CA TYR A 208 -15.39 7.83 -10.02
C TYR A 208 -15.42 9.20 -10.70
N THR A 209 -16.51 9.94 -10.54
CA THR A 209 -16.69 11.23 -11.21
C THR A 209 -15.74 12.30 -10.66
N ARG A 210 -15.55 12.35 -9.34
CA ARG A 210 -14.74 13.40 -8.70
C ARG A 210 -13.23 13.14 -8.71
N GLU A 211 -12.83 11.87 -8.59
CA GLU A 211 -11.45 11.52 -8.22
C GLU A 211 -10.77 10.56 -9.19
N PHE A 212 -11.46 10.12 -10.25
CA PHE A 212 -10.88 9.19 -11.20
C PHE A 212 -11.09 9.57 -12.66
N GLN A 213 -12.27 10.05 -13.04
CA GLN A 213 -12.58 10.42 -14.43
C GLN A 213 -11.57 11.45 -14.95
N GLY A 214 -10.98 11.18 -16.11
CA GLY A 214 -9.93 12.01 -16.71
C GLY A 214 -8.55 11.90 -16.04
N MET A 215 -8.35 10.90 -15.17
CA MET A 215 -7.03 10.63 -14.55
C MET A 215 -6.24 9.54 -15.27
N THR A 216 -6.80 8.88 -16.24
CA THR A 216 -6.18 7.83 -17.05
C THR A 216 -5.95 8.34 -18.48
N GLU A 217 -4.96 7.78 -19.16
CA GLU A 217 -4.69 8.08 -20.56
C GLU A 217 -5.85 7.65 -21.46
N VAL A 218 -6.43 6.49 -21.17
CA VAL A 218 -7.63 5.96 -21.83
C VAL A 218 -8.77 5.91 -20.84
N ASP A 219 -9.91 6.50 -21.18
CA ASP A 219 -11.09 6.49 -20.33
C ASP A 219 -11.59 5.05 -20.09
N ILE A 220 -11.77 4.72 -18.82
CA ILE A 220 -12.27 3.42 -18.37
C ILE A 220 -13.69 3.59 -17.83
N PRO A 221 -14.69 2.89 -18.39
CA PRO A 221 -16.06 2.96 -17.92
C PRO A 221 -16.19 2.49 -16.46
N LEU A 222 -17.05 3.15 -15.67
CA LEU A 222 -17.35 2.76 -14.29
C LEU A 222 -17.69 1.27 -14.17
N LYS A 223 -18.47 0.75 -15.10
CA LYS A 223 -18.88 -0.66 -15.15
C LYS A 223 -17.69 -1.62 -15.14
N GLU A 224 -16.60 -1.32 -15.85
CA GLU A 224 -15.40 -2.17 -15.85
C GLU A 224 -14.75 -2.23 -14.48
N LEU A 225 -14.76 -1.14 -13.71
CA LEU A 225 -14.22 -1.10 -12.35
C LEU A 225 -15.12 -1.90 -11.38
N GLU A 226 -16.43 -1.83 -11.56
CA GLU A 226 -17.39 -2.64 -10.80
C GLU A 226 -17.22 -4.14 -11.09
N GLU A 227 -17.06 -4.52 -12.34
CA GLU A 227 -16.78 -5.89 -12.76
C GLU A 227 -15.42 -6.37 -12.22
N THR A 228 -14.39 -5.52 -12.26
CA THR A 228 -13.08 -5.80 -11.67
C THR A 228 -13.19 -6.07 -10.17
N ARG A 229 -13.97 -5.27 -9.44
CA ARG A 229 -14.22 -5.47 -8.01
C ARG A 229 -14.86 -6.81 -7.71
N LEU A 230 -15.91 -7.17 -8.44
CA LEU A 230 -16.58 -8.46 -8.26
C LEU A 230 -15.64 -9.63 -8.60
N ARG A 231 -14.93 -9.54 -9.72
CA ARG A 231 -13.91 -10.51 -10.12
C ARG A 231 -12.83 -10.68 -9.04
N LEU A 232 -12.40 -9.58 -8.40
CA LEU A 232 -11.40 -9.62 -7.33
C LEU A 232 -11.92 -10.42 -6.12
N ILE A 233 -13.12 -10.12 -5.65
CA ILE A 233 -13.75 -10.79 -4.51
C ILE A 233 -13.88 -12.29 -4.78
N ASP A 234 -14.42 -12.66 -5.93
CA ASP A 234 -14.64 -14.07 -6.31
C ASP A 234 -13.30 -14.82 -6.48
N ASN A 235 -12.31 -14.18 -7.11
CA ASN A 235 -11.00 -14.78 -7.35
C ASN A 235 -10.27 -15.04 -6.03
N LEU A 236 -10.23 -14.08 -5.12
CA LEU A 236 -9.59 -14.25 -3.82
C LEU A 236 -10.31 -15.34 -3.00
N LYS A 237 -11.64 -15.32 -2.98
CA LYS A 237 -12.43 -16.36 -2.29
C LYS A 237 -12.11 -17.76 -2.81
N ALA A 238 -12.02 -17.93 -4.13
CA ALA A 238 -11.71 -19.24 -4.75
C ALA A 238 -10.28 -19.73 -4.46
N ARG A 239 -9.37 -18.83 -4.06
CA ARG A 239 -7.97 -19.15 -3.75
C ARG A 239 -7.70 -19.35 -2.25
N LEU A 240 -8.69 -19.15 -1.39
CA LEU A 240 -8.58 -19.52 0.02
C LEU A 240 -8.75 -21.04 0.19
N ARG A 241 -7.67 -21.77 -0.06
CA ARG A 241 -7.59 -23.23 0.09
C ARG A 241 -7.27 -23.58 1.55
N GLU A 242 -7.07 -24.86 1.82
CA GLU A 242 -6.83 -25.36 3.18
C GLU A 242 -5.69 -24.63 3.92
N PRO A 243 -4.48 -24.38 3.33
CA PRO A 243 -3.43 -23.65 4.02
C PRO A 243 -3.81 -22.21 4.37
N GLU A 244 -4.45 -21.49 3.45
CA GLU A 244 -4.90 -20.12 3.62
C GLU A 244 -6.02 -20.01 4.66
N GLN A 245 -6.99 -20.94 4.63
CA GLN A 245 -8.06 -21.03 5.63
C GLN A 245 -7.50 -21.35 7.02
N ARG A 246 -6.56 -22.28 7.13
CA ARG A 246 -5.87 -22.61 8.37
C ARG A 246 -5.18 -21.39 8.96
N PHE A 247 -4.43 -20.64 8.15
CA PHE A 247 -3.80 -19.39 8.60
C PHE A 247 -4.83 -18.38 9.14
N LEU A 248 -5.94 -18.16 8.42
CA LEU A 248 -6.97 -17.22 8.83
C LEU A 248 -7.67 -17.65 10.14
N LEU A 249 -7.96 -18.94 10.31
CA LEU A 249 -8.57 -19.48 11.53
C LEU A 249 -7.62 -19.33 12.73
N THR A 250 -6.35 -19.71 12.57
CA THR A 250 -5.35 -19.59 13.63
C THR A 250 -5.04 -18.13 13.96
N LEU A 251 -5.05 -17.23 12.96
CA LEU A 251 -4.94 -15.79 13.18
C LEU A 251 -6.15 -15.24 13.96
N HIS A 252 -7.37 -15.69 13.63
CA HIS A 252 -8.58 -15.33 14.38
C HIS A 252 -8.47 -15.75 15.85
N ASP A 253 -7.88 -16.90 16.12
CA ASP A 253 -7.63 -17.40 17.46
C ASP A 253 -6.50 -16.67 18.21
N GLY A 254 -5.77 -15.78 17.53
CA GLY A 254 -4.63 -15.06 18.09
C GLY A 254 -3.34 -15.88 18.13
N GLU A 255 -3.29 -17.01 17.41
CA GLU A 255 -2.14 -17.93 17.33
C GLU A 255 -1.83 -18.29 15.87
N PRO A 256 -1.52 -17.33 15.00
CA PRO A 256 -1.40 -17.54 13.56
C PRO A 256 -0.32 -18.56 13.20
N ASP A 257 -0.67 -19.52 12.35
CA ASP A 257 0.27 -20.49 11.77
C ASP A 257 0.84 -19.94 10.45
N PHE A 258 1.90 -19.14 10.54
CA PHE A 258 2.58 -18.58 9.38
C PHE A 258 3.22 -19.64 8.48
N ASN A 259 3.56 -20.82 9.04
CA ASN A 259 4.14 -21.91 8.26
C ASN A 259 3.12 -22.53 7.30
N ALA A 260 1.82 -22.51 7.65
CA ALA A 260 0.78 -22.99 6.76
C ALA A 260 0.79 -22.31 5.40
N ILE A 261 1.11 -21.02 5.36
CA ILE A 261 1.20 -20.24 4.12
C ILE A 261 2.65 -20.00 3.64
N GLY A 262 3.65 -20.60 4.31
CA GLY A 262 5.05 -20.53 3.94
C GLY A 262 5.71 -19.15 4.13
N LEU A 263 5.20 -18.33 5.06
CA LEU A 263 5.70 -16.98 5.35
C LEU A 263 6.04 -16.78 6.85
N PRO A 264 6.92 -17.64 7.45
CA PRO A 264 7.22 -17.57 8.88
C PRO A 264 7.82 -16.23 9.31
N GLN A 265 8.58 -15.54 8.45
CA GLN A 265 9.19 -14.25 8.72
C GLN A 265 8.16 -13.14 8.98
N ALA A 266 6.91 -13.30 8.56
CA ALA A 266 5.87 -12.30 8.76
C ALA A 266 5.45 -12.15 10.23
N GLU A 267 5.78 -13.14 11.09
CA GLU A 267 5.58 -13.08 12.54
C GLU A 267 6.28 -11.86 13.16
N ASP A 268 7.41 -11.44 12.60
CA ASP A 268 8.22 -10.34 13.14
C ASP A 268 7.69 -8.94 12.80
N LEU A 269 6.77 -8.84 11.86
CA LEU A 269 6.22 -7.55 11.43
C LEU A 269 5.46 -6.85 12.56
N PRO A 270 5.79 -5.59 12.88
CA PRO A 270 5.19 -4.86 14.01
C PRO A 270 3.66 -4.77 13.94
N ALA A 271 3.10 -4.57 12.73
CA ALA A 271 1.66 -4.49 12.55
C ALA A 271 0.97 -5.84 12.79
N VAL A 272 1.61 -6.96 12.41
CA VAL A 272 1.13 -8.32 12.70
C VAL A 272 1.15 -8.60 14.19
N LYS A 273 2.27 -8.32 14.88
CA LYS A 273 2.40 -8.45 16.34
C LYS A 273 1.31 -7.64 17.07
N TRP A 274 1.05 -6.42 16.60
CA TRP A 274 0.00 -5.57 17.15
C TRP A 274 -1.40 -6.17 16.96
N LYS A 275 -1.69 -6.69 15.76
CA LYS A 275 -2.97 -7.37 15.48
C LYS A 275 -3.18 -8.59 16.37
N VAL A 276 -2.18 -9.47 16.47
CA VAL A 276 -2.22 -10.68 17.30
C VAL A 276 -2.46 -10.33 18.77
N LEU A 277 -1.75 -9.33 19.29
CA LEU A 277 -1.94 -8.86 20.66
C LEU A 277 -3.38 -8.38 20.91
N ASN A 278 -3.97 -7.64 19.96
CA ASN A 278 -5.34 -7.16 20.08
C ASN A 278 -6.37 -8.30 20.00
N LEU A 279 -6.15 -9.29 19.13
CA LEU A 279 -7.02 -10.46 19.02
C LEU A 279 -7.00 -11.31 20.30
N ARG A 280 -5.82 -11.52 20.90
CA ARG A 280 -5.70 -12.21 22.20
C ARG A 280 -6.45 -11.48 23.31
N LYS A 281 -6.28 -10.16 23.42
CA LYS A 281 -7.00 -9.34 24.40
C LYS A 281 -8.51 -9.38 24.19
N LEU A 282 -8.98 -9.33 22.94
CA LEU A 282 -10.39 -9.41 22.63
C LEU A 282 -10.98 -10.76 23.06
N ARG A 283 -10.25 -11.84 22.79
CA ARG A 283 -10.66 -13.21 23.18
C ARG A 283 -10.73 -13.39 24.71
N GLU A 284 -9.79 -12.81 25.43
CA GLU A 284 -9.80 -12.83 26.90
C GLU A 284 -10.97 -12.02 27.50
N SER A 285 -11.32 -10.88 26.87
CA SER A 285 -12.38 -10.01 27.36
C SER A 285 -13.79 -10.45 26.94
N ASN A 286 -13.96 -11.19 25.84
CA ASN A 286 -15.27 -11.55 25.28
C ASN A 286 -15.30 -12.96 24.64
N PRO A 287 -15.18 -14.04 25.46
CA PRO A 287 -15.07 -15.42 24.95
C PRO A 287 -16.29 -15.89 24.12
N ALA A 288 -17.48 -15.34 24.38
CA ALA A 288 -18.74 -15.78 23.75
C ALA A 288 -18.90 -15.24 22.31
N GLU A 289 -18.47 -14.03 22.00
CA GLU A 289 -18.55 -13.43 20.65
C GLU A 289 -17.54 -14.03 19.68
N THR A 290 -16.37 -14.43 20.19
CA THR A 290 -15.33 -15.08 19.39
C THR A 290 -15.78 -16.43 18.82
N CYS A 291 -16.57 -17.20 19.57
CA CYS A 291 -17.13 -18.47 19.09
C CYS A 291 -18.24 -18.31 18.04
N ALA A 292 -18.99 -17.20 18.05
CA ALA A 292 -20.06 -16.95 17.09
C ALA A 292 -19.51 -16.49 15.73
N ALA A 293 -18.46 -15.66 15.71
CA ALA A 293 -17.80 -15.17 14.49
C ALA A 293 -17.08 -16.27 13.70
N ALA A 294 -16.55 -17.30 14.39
CA ALA A 294 -15.90 -18.45 13.76
C ALA A 294 -16.89 -19.39 13.03
N ARG A 295 -18.20 -19.34 13.34
CA ARG A 295 -19.23 -20.19 12.69
C ARG A 295 -19.89 -19.52 11.47
N GLY A 296 -19.63 -18.24 11.21
CA GLY A 296 -20.23 -17.46 10.13
C GLY A 296 -19.26 -17.03 9.03
N ALA A 297 -18.00 -17.38 9.14
CA ALA A 297 -16.95 -17.14 8.15
C ALA A 297 -16.65 -18.43 7.38
#